data_97bc2cd5665832723b3285301285718e
#
_entry.id   97bc2cd5665832723b3285301285718e
#
_cell.length_a   1.000
_cell.length_b   1.000
_cell.length_c   1.000
_cell.angle_alpha   90.00
_cell.angle_beta   90.00
_cell.angle_gamma   90.00
#
_symmetry.space_group_name_H-M   'P 1'
#
loop_
_entity.id
_entity.type
_entity.pdbx_description
1 polymer ?
#
loop_
_entity_poly.entity_id
_entity_poly.type
_entity_poly.pdbx_seq_one_letter_code
_entity_poly.pdbx_strand_id
1 'polypeptide(L)'
;MTVSAALQWAWRDELPKMPAAERPAGLSAASAWASILRYGELHSVIDRQPNRYGCVPFDVAGWPHADALRIAEAVEALAGLVVEVPDGWNPAPELVAIDADLARKAVEDTLRAAIVERDGETVFRVAADVLVVRHAILGTVPQWRMDLPEATVEIGEGGRPKWYVLREIPTVVGTNPDGSDRIVTETIEVDGWSSRKRRPLPGAYQRRKFDPDPVPAMVERAEYEIFAAAMTHLAGDLSGRLETIEIVADEWPARPWCESPDSAQNRRTPKILPDLEAAKRPGGAPKRQL
;
A
#
# COMPACT_ATOMS: atom_id res chain seq x y z
N MET A 1 -11.87 23.48 -5.64
CA MET A 1 -12.01 22.17 -4.93
C MET A 1 -10.65 21.50 -4.96
N THR A 2 -10.24 20.76 -3.90
CA THR A 2 -8.98 20.01 -3.93
C THR A 2 -9.08 18.80 -4.87
N VAL A 3 -7.95 18.28 -5.36
CA VAL A 3 -7.94 17.08 -6.23
C VAL A 3 -8.59 15.90 -5.52
N SER A 4 -8.26 15.66 -4.24
CA SER A 4 -8.87 14.58 -3.45
C SER A 4 -10.38 14.71 -3.36
N ALA A 5 -10.89 15.92 -3.10
CA ALA A 5 -12.33 16.15 -3.02
C ALA A 5 -13.01 15.96 -4.39
N ALA A 6 -12.37 16.37 -5.48
CA ALA A 6 -12.88 16.19 -6.83
C ALA A 6 -12.96 14.72 -7.22
N LEU A 7 -11.93 13.94 -6.88
CA LEU A 7 -11.91 12.49 -7.06
C LEU A 7 -13.02 11.80 -6.25
N GLN A 8 -13.16 12.14 -4.97
CA GLN A 8 -14.21 11.56 -4.12
C GLN A 8 -15.60 11.87 -4.68
N TRP A 9 -15.86 13.13 -5.05
CA TRP A 9 -17.11 13.54 -5.68
C TRP A 9 -17.36 12.77 -6.99
N ALA A 10 -16.37 12.66 -7.87
CA ALA A 10 -16.51 11.95 -9.13
C ALA A 10 -16.88 10.48 -8.90
N TRP A 11 -16.13 9.75 -8.04
CA TRP A 11 -16.30 8.30 -7.85
C TRP A 11 -17.45 7.91 -6.93
N ARG A 12 -17.85 8.78 -6.00
CA ARG A 12 -18.93 8.47 -5.05
C ARG A 12 -20.29 8.98 -5.50
N ASP A 13 -20.32 10.16 -6.11
CA ASP A 13 -21.57 10.86 -6.35
C ASP A 13 -21.97 10.89 -7.83
N GLU A 14 -21.00 11.03 -8.76
CA GLU A 14 -21.31 11.28 -10.16
C GLU A 14 -21.22 10.01 -11.03
N LEU A 15 -20.08 9.34 -11.06
CA LEU A 15 -19.86 8.16 -11.91
C LEU A 15 -20.80 6.98 -11.63
N PRO A 16 -21.29 6.76 -10.40
CA PRO A 16 -22.30 5.75 -10.14
C PRO A 16 -23.65 5.99 -10.86
N LYS A 17 -23.94 7.21 -11.30
CA LYS A 17 -25.16 7.54 -12.08
C LYS A 17 -25.12 6.89 -13.47
N MET A 18 -23.92 6.58 -13.99
CA MET A 18 -23.76 5.96 -15.30
C MET A 18 -24.25 4.51 -15.29
N PRO A 19 -24.99 4.07 -16.32
CA PRO A 19 -25.37 2.67 -16.47
C PRO A 19 -24.13 1.76 -16.46
N ALA A 20 -24.22 0.59 -15.83
CA ALA A 20 -23.09 -0.31 -15.67
C ALA A 20 -22.43 -0.74 -17.00
N ALA A 21 -23.21 -0.77 -18.09
CA ALA A 21 -22.73 -1.15 -19.43
C ALA A 21 -21.85 -0.07 -20.10
N GLU A 22 -21.92 1.18 -19.63
CA GLU A 22 -21.24 2.33 -20.24
C GLU A 22 -20.10 2.88 -19.38
N ARG A 23 -19.81 2.23 -18.24
CA ARG A 23 -18.75 2.66 -17.34
C ARG A 23 -17.37 2.41 -17.96
N PRO A 24 -16.41 3.35 -17.82
CA PRO A 24 -15.04 3.17 -18.27
C PRO A 24 -14.43 1.84 -17.81
N ALA A 25 -13.53 1.27 -18.62
CA ALA A 25 -12.95 -0.07 -18.39
C ALA A 25 -12.25 -0.21 -17.03
N GLY A 26 -11.67 0.86 -16.48
CA GLY A 26 -11.10 0.88 -15.14
C GLY A 26 -12.13 0.76 -14.01
N LEU A 27 -13.40 1.04 -14.31
CA LEU A 27 -14.57 0.82 -13.44
C LEU A 27 -15.27 -0.51 -13.77
N SER A 28 -14.75 -1.27 -14.73
CA SER A 28 -15.38 -2.51 -15.18
C SER A 28 -15.19 -3.66 -14.19
N ALA A 29 -16.07 -4.66 -14.31
CA ALA A 29 -16.35 -5.76 -13.40
C ALA A 29 -15.16 -6.66 -12.98
N ALA A 30 -13.94 -6.38 -13.39
CA ALA A 30 -12.77 -7.21 -13.06
C ALA A 30 -12.19 -6.93 -11.65
N SER A 31 -12.58 -5.83 -10.98
CA SER A 31 -12.13 -5.57 -9.61
C SER A 31 -13.12 -6.14 -8.59
N ALA A 32 -12.61 -6.60 -7.44
CA ALA A 32 -13.45 -7.03 -6.31
C ALA A 32 -14.44 -5.93 -5.87
N TRP A 33 -14.07 -4.66 -6.08
CA TRP A 33 -14.90 -3.49 -5.79
C TRP A 33 -16.06 -3.32 -6.77
N ALA A 34 -15.87 -3.61 -8.07
CA ALA A 34 -16.98 -3.64 -9.01
C ALA A 34 -17.98 -4.75 -8.66
N SER A 35 -17.51 -5.88 -8.12
CA SER A 35 -18.38 -6.93 -7.60
C SER A 35 -19.16 -6.47 -6.37
N ILE A 36 -18.55 -5.71 -5.47
CA ILE A 36 -19.21 -5.14 -4.28
C ILE A 36 -20.22 -4.07 -4.69
N LEU A 37 -19.88 -3.18 -5.62
CA LEU A 37 -20.81 -2.19 -6.17
C LEU A 37 -21.99 -2.88 -6.86
N ARG A 38 -21.73 -3.92 -7.67
CA ARG A 38 -22.78 -4.71 -8.31
C ARG A 38 -23.64 -5.47 -7.31
N TYR A 39 -23.07 -5.93 -6.20
CA TYR A 39 -23.82 -6.53 -5.10
C TYR A 39 -24.72 -5.51 -4.41
N GLY A 40 -24.23 -4.29 -4.19
CA GLY A 40 -25.03 -3.15 -3.72
C GLY A 40 -26.16 -2.80 -4.69
N GLU A 41 -25.91 -2.82 -5.99
CA GLU A 41 -26.91 -2.62 -7.05
C GLU A 41 -28.01 -3.70 -6.99
N LEU A 42 -27.65 -4.96 -6.88
CA LEU A 42 -28.61 -6.08 -6.77
C LEU A 42 -29.46 -5.96 -5.51
N HIS A 43 -28.89 -5.54 -4.38
CA HIS A 43 -29.65 -5.32 -3.15
C HIS A 43 -30.59 -4.11 -3.24
N SER A 44 -30.18 -3.02 -3.91
CA SER A 44 -31.05 -1.83 -4.09
C SER A 44 -32.23 -2.10 -5.01
N VAL A 45 -32.11 -3.02 -5.98
CA VAL A 45 -33.20 -3.44 -6.85
C VAL A 45 -34.22 -4.33 -6.13
N ILE A 46 -33.79 -5.08 -5.11
CA ILE A 46 -34.67 -5.98 -4.33
C ILE A 46 -35.47 -5.22 -3.29
N ASP A 47 -34.94 -4.14 -2.73
CA ASP A 47 -35.63 -3.32 -1.73
C ASP A 47 -36.28 -2.09 -2.37
N ARG A 48 -37.52 -2.24 -2.82
CA ARG A 48 -38.38 -1.14 -3.38
C ARG A 48 -38.85 -0.14 -2.32
N GLN A 49 -38.37 -0.22 -1.09
CA GLN A 49 -38.72 0.73 -0.04
C GLN A 49 -37.85 1.98 -0.10
N PRO A 50 -38.39 3.16 0.28
CA PRO A 50 -37.60 4.39 0.30
C PRO A 50 -36.39 4.19 1.22
N ASN A 51 -35.26 4.56 0.66
CA ASN A 51 -33.93 4.35 1.15
C ASN A 51 -33.71 4.80 2.61
N ARG A 52 -33.74 3.85 3.53
CA ARG A 52 -33.52 4.07 4.96
C ARG A 52 -32.03 4.28 5.32
N TYR A 53 -31.13 4.00 4.39
CA TYR A 53 -29.68 3.93 4.62
C TYR A 53 -28.86 4.94 3.83
N GLY A 54 -29.48 5.92 3.18
CA GLY A 54 -28.77 6.98 2.45
C GLY A 54 -28.10 6.55 1.15
N CYS A 55 -28.36 5.33 0.64
CA CYS A 55 -27.93 4.97 -0.71
C CYS A 55 -28.75 5.73 -1.74
N VAL A 56 -28.13 6.41 -2.67
CA VAL A 56 -28.83 7.14 -3.72
C VAL A 56 -29.64 6.14 -4.53
N PRO A 57 -30.98 6.30 -4.66
CA PRO A 57 -31.77 5.43 -5.54
C PRO A 57 -31.22 5.52 -6.95
N PHE A 58 -31.06 4.35 -7.61
CA PHE A 58 -30.61 4.24 -9.00
C PHE A 58 -31.48 5.00 -10.02
N ASP A 59 -32.60 5.50 -9.59
CA ASP A 59 -33.58 6.22 -10.39
C ASP A 59 -33.39 7.74 -10.38
N VAL A 60 -32.29 8.24 -9.86
CA VAL A 60 -31.89 9.63 -10.08
C VAL A 60 -31.36 9.70 -11.51
N ALA A 61 -32.28 9.76 -12.43
CA ALA A 61 -32.06 9.94 -13.84
C ALA A 61 -31.17 11.17 -14.10
N GLY A 62 -29.93 10.93 -14.43
CA GLY A 62 -29.01 11.98 -14.82
C GLY A 62 -27.69 11.33 -15.26
N TRP A 63 -27.17 11.79 -16.39
CA TRP A 63 -25.80 11.49 -16.76
C TRP A 63 -24.84 12.08 -15.72
N PRO A 64 -23.68 11.44 -15.49
CA PRO A 64 -22.63 12.03 -14.70
C PRO A 64 -22.28 13.43 -15.21
N HIS A 65 -21.88 14.29 -14.30
CA HIS A 65 -21.40 15.61 -14.65
C HIS A 65 -20.22 15.51 -15.62
N ALA A 66 -20.15 16.40 -16.63
CA ALA A 66 -19.08 16.38 -17.63
C ALA A 66 -17.68 16.44 -17.02
N ASP A 67 -17.50 17.23 -15.96
CA ASP A 67 -16.22 17.29 -15.24
C ASP A 67 -15.86 15.97 -14.55
N ALA A 68 -16.84 15.20 -14.06
CA ALA A 68 -16.56 13.89 -13.48
C ALA A 68 -16.07 12.87 -14.52
N LEU A 69 -16.60 12.95 -15.75
CA LEU A 69 -16.10 12.13 -16.86
C LEU A 69 -14.67 12.50 -17.24
N ARG A 70 -14.35 13.80 -17.29
CA ARG A 70 -12.96 14.27 -17.55
C ARG A 70 -11.98 13.84 -16.45
N ILE A 71 -12.43 13.88 -15.20
CA ILE A 71 -11.65 13.39 -14.07
C ILE A 71 -11.39 11.88 -14.23
N ALA A 72 -12.41 11.10 -14.62
CA ALA A 72 -12.25 9.66 -14.85
C ALA A 72 -11.27 9.38 -15.99
N GLU A 73 -11.37 10.10 -17.11
CA GLU A 73 -10.43 10.01 -18.24
C GLU A 73 -8.99 10.33 -17.82
N ALA A 74 -8.79 11.38 -17.03
CA ALA A 74 -7.46 11.75 -16.54
C ALA A 74 -6.88 10.68 -15.61
N VAL A 75 -7.70 10.04 -14.77
CA VAL A 75 -7.26 8.93 -13.92
C VAL A 75 -6.96 7.68 -14.74
N GLU A 76 -7.77 7.36 -15.75
CA GLU A 76 -7.52 6.23 -16.65
C GLU A 76 -6.18 6.39 -17.39
N ALA A 77 -5.82 7.62 -17.76
CA ALA A 77 -4.54 7.92 -18.39
C ALA A 77 -3.33 7.60 -17.49
N LEU A 78 -3.50 7.57 -16.16
CA LEU A 78 -2.43 7.17 -15.23
C LEU A 78 -1.98 5.72 -15.42
N ALA A 79 -2.83 4.85 -15.96
CA ALA A 79 -2.48 3.45 -16.24
C ALA A 79 -1.34 3.32 -17.27
N GLY A 80 -1.18 4.33 -18.13
CA GLY A 80 -0.09 4.39 -19.12
C GLY A 80 1.21 5.01 -18.61
N LEU A 81 1.27 5.47 -17.35
CA LEU A 81 2.47 6.07 -16.80
C LEU A 81 3.47 5.01 -16.36
N VAL A 82 4.71 5.19 -16.79
CA VAL A 82 5.83 4.35 -16.35
C VAL A 82 6.37 4.93 -15.04
N VAL A 83 6.50 4.06 -14.03
CA VAL A 83 7.10 4.43 -12.76
C VAL A 83 8.56 3.97 -12.75
N GLU A 84 9.48 4.92 -12.75
CA GLU A 84 10.90 4.64 -12.62
C GLU A 84 11.31 4.60 -11.15
N VAL A 85 12.02 3.55 -10.77
CA VAL A 85 12.61 3.45 -9.42
C VAL A 85 13.99 4.12 -9.47
N PRO A 86 14.23 5.22 -8.73
CA PRO A 86 15.52 5.90 -8.74
C PRO A 86 16.65 5.01 -8.19
N ASP A 87 17.87 5.18 -8.70
CA ASP A 87 19.05 4.55 -8.12
C ASP A 87 19.20 4.89 -6.64
N GLY A 88 19.41 3.86 -5.82
CA GLY A 88 19.53 4.02 -4.37
C GLY A 88 18.21 4.33 -3.66
N TRP A 89 17.08 4.10 -4.32
CA TRP A 89 15.77 4.24 -3.69
C TRP A 89 15.67 3.40 -2.41
N ASN A 90 15.26 4.06 -1.33
CA ASN A 90 15.04 3.43 -0.02
C ASN A 90 13.83 4.09 0.65
N PRO A 91 12.73 3.36 0.83
CA PRO A 91 11.52 3.87 1.47
C PRO A 91 11.62 3.91 3.00
N ALA A 92 12.68 3.33 3.60
CA ALA A 92 12.87 3.27 5.04
C ALA A 92 14.35 3.54 5.43
N PRO A 93 14.88 4.76 5.17
CA PRO A 93 16.27 5.09 5.45
C PRO A 93 16.63 4.97 6.93
N GLU A 94 15.67 5.09 7.83
CA GLU A 94 15.84 4.93 9.28
C GLU A 94 16.31 3.52 9.69
N LEU A 95 16.03 2.49 8.89
CA LEU A 95 16.46 1.12 9.16
C LEU A 95 17.98 0.94 9.06
N VAL A 96 18.65 1.78 8.28
CA VAL A 96 20.12 1.73 8.10
C VAL A 96 20.84 1.98 9.42
N ALA A 97 20.27 2.84 10.29
CA ALA A 97 20.84 3.10 11.61
C ALA A 97 20.70 1.91 12.58
N ILE A 98 19.77 0.99 12.33
CA ILE A 98 19.58 -0.21 13.15
C ILE A 98 20.51 -1.33 12.66
N ASP A 99 20.48 -1.65 11.37
CA ASP A 99 21.34 -2.65 10.74
C ASP A 99 21.36 -2.41 9.21
N ALA A 100 22.50 -1.98 8.69
CA ALA A 100 22.64 -1.59 7.28
C ALA A 100 22.46 -2.76 6.31
N ASP A 101 22.91 -3.96 6.69
CA ASP A 101 22.81 -5.15 5.81
C ASP A 101 21.37 -5.67 5.76
N LEU A 102 20.70 -5.70 6.91
CA LEU A 102 19.27 -6.04 6.96
C LEU A 102 18.42 -5.00 6.23
N ALA A 103 18.74 -3.71 6.37
CA ALA A 103 18.04 -2.64 5.67
C ALA A 103 18.16 -2.80 4.15
N ARG A 104 19.37 -3.06 3.62
CA ARG A 104 19.56 -3.32 2.19
C ARG A 104 18.73 -4.50 1.71
N LYS A 105 18.76 -5.62 2.46
CA LYS A 105 17.94 -6.78 2.13
C LYS A 105 16.45 -6.47 2.15
N ALA A 106 15.98 -5.72 3.14
CA ALA A 106 14.57 -5.31 3.22
C ALA A 106 14.16 -4.45 2.01
N VAL A 107 15.03 -3.56 1.50
CA VAL A 107 14.79 -2.80 0.27
C VAL A 107 14.68 -3.73 -0.94
N GLU A 108 15.59 -4.70 -1.09
CA GLU A 108 15.56 -5.69 -2.18
C GLU A 108 14.27 -6.54 -2.13
N ASP A 109 13.89 -7.00 -0.94
CA ASP A 109 12.68 -7.79 -0.74
C ASP A 109 11.41 -6.94 -1.00
N THR A 110 11.44 -5.64 -0.64
CA THR A 110 10.37 -4.67 -0.95
C THR A 110 10.21 -4.48 -2.46
N LEU A 111 11.30 -4.28 -3.18
CA LEU A 111 11.26 -4.15 -4.64
C LEU A 111 10.67 -5.41 -5.28
N ARG A 112 11.11 -6.60 -4.84
CA ARG A 112 10.56 -7.87 -5.31
C ARG A 112 9.06 -8.03 -5.01
N ALA A 113 8.59 -7.50 -3.89
CA ALA A 113 7.19 -7.55 -3.49
C ALA A 113 6.33 -6.52 -4.24
N ALA A 114 6.87 -5.32 -4.50
CA ALA A 114 6.16 -4.20 -5.10
C ALA A 114 6.13 -4.24 -6.62
N ILE A 115 7.10 -4.90 -7.25
CA ILE A 115 7.29 -4.91 -8.71
C ILE A 115 6.96 -6.29 -9.27
N VAL A 116 6.37 -6.32 -10.45
CA VAL A 116 6.09 -7.54 -11.22
C VAL A 116 6.52 -7.33 -12.66
N GLU A 117 6.93 -8.40 -13.31
CA GLU A 117 7.15 -8.40 -14.75
C GLU A 117 5.82 -8.74 -15.45
N ARG A 118 5.41 -7.86 -16.37
CA ARG A 118 4.21 -8.05 -17.18
C ARG A 118 4.55 -7.68 -18.62
N ASP A 119 4.34 -8.62 -19.55
CA ASP A 119 4.60 -8.45 -20.99
C ASP A 119 6.05 -8.02 -21.32
N GLY A 120 7.02 -8.41 -20.49
CA GLY A 120 8.44 -8.05 -20.63
C GLY A 120 8.80 -6.67 -20.08
N GLU A 121 7.86 -5.97 -19.48
CA GLU A 121 8.09 -4.69 -18.81
C GLU A 121 7.98 -4.84 -17.30
N THR A 122 8.83 -4.10 -16.60
CA THR A 122 8.82 -4.03 -15.14
C THR A 122 7.80 -2.99 -14.69
N VAL A 123 6.72 -3.46 -14.08
CA VAL A 123 5.62 -2.59 -13.63
C VAL A 123 5.35 -2.76 -12.15
N PHE A 124 4.79 -1.73 -11.53
CA PHE A 124 4.30 -1.86 -10.17
C PHE A 124 3.12 -2.84 -10.10
N ARG A 125 3.06 -3.63 -9.04
CA ARG A 125 1.98 -4.61 -8.81
C ARG A 125 0.61 -3.95 -8.75
N VAL A 126 0.52 -2.76 -8.14
CA VAL A 126 -0.70 -1.96 -8.06
C VAL A 126 -0.49 -0.71 -8.92
N ALA A 127 -1.23 -0.60 -10.01
CA ALA A 127 -1.12 0.54 -10.93
C ALA A 127 -1.63 1.83 -10.26
N ALA A 128 -1.13 2.98 -10.75
CA ALA A 128 -1.40 4.29 -10.15
C ALA A 128 -2.90 4.66 -10.21
N ASP A 129 -3.58 4.36 -11.30
CA ASP A 129 -5.02 4.54 -11.47
C ASP A 129 -5.83 3.76 -10.43
N VAL A 130 -5.45 2.49 -10.21
CA VAL A 130 -6.09 1.61 -9.21
C VAL A 130 -5.91 2.15 -7.80
N LEU A 131 -4.72 2.66 -7.46
CA LEU A 131 -4.46 3.29 -6.16
C LEU A 131 -5.34 4.54 -5.97
N VAL A 132 -5.36 5.43 -6.97
CA VAL A 132 -6.13 6.67 -6.91
C VAL A 132 -7.62 6.37 -6.75
N VAL A 133 -8.18 5.48 -7.57
CA VAL A 133 -9.61 5.08 -7.50
C VAL A 133 -9.94 4.46 -6.15
N ARG A 134 -9.11 3.53 -5.65
CA ARG A 134 -9.30 2.91 -4.33
C ARG A 134 -9.44 3.97 -3.24
N HIS A 135 -8.50 4.91 -3.19
CA HIS A 135 -8.47 5.92 -2.14
C HIS A 135 -9.52 7.02 -2.33
N ALA A 136 -9.93 7.33 -3.56
CA ALA A 136 -11.07 8.19 -3.85
C ALA A 136 -12.37 7.59 -3.30
N ILE A 137 -12.63 6.30 -3.56
CA ILE A 137 -13.83 5.61 -3.06
C ILE A 137 -13.81 5.49 -1.53
N LEU A 138 -12.69 5.12 -0.93
CA LEU A 138 -12.58 4.95 0.52
C LEU A 138 -12.51 6.28 1.29
N GLY A 139 -12.10 7.38 0.63
CA GLY A 139 -11.83 8.67 1.28
C GLY A 139 -10.63 8.59 2.23
N THR A 140 -9.65 7.77 1.88
CA THR A 140 -8.44 7.53 2.65
C THR A 140 -7.21 7.89 1.83
N VAL A 141 -6.05 7.72 2.42
CA VAL A 141 -4.74 7.81 1.74
C VAL A 141 -3.97 6.52 2.03
N PRO A 142 -3.02 6.12 1.17
CA PRO A 142 -2.16 4.99 1.48
C PRO A 142 -1.45 5.19 2.82
N GLN A 143 -1.30 4.14 3.59
CA GLN A 143 -0.54 4.17 4.84
C GLN A 143 0.94 4.38 4.53
N TRP A 144 1.62 5.15 5.38
CA TRP A 144 3.05 5.36 5.29
C TRP A 144 3.76 5.25 6.65
N ARG A 145 2.98 5.13 7.73
CA ARG A 145 3.55 4.98 9.09
C ARG A 145 4.07 3.56 9.25
N MET A 146 5.25 3.46 9.80
CA MET A 146 5.92 2.21 10.09
C MET A 146 6.45 2.25 11.51
N ASP A 147 6.15 1.23 12.29
CA ASP A 147 6.79 1.02 13.58
C ASP A 147 8.22 0.53 13.33
N LEU A 148 9.19 1.11 14.03
CA LEU A 148 10.59 0.72 13.87
C LEU A 148 10.78 -0.70 14.41
N PRO A 149 11.28 -1.63 13.59
CA PRO A 149 11.56 -2.98 14.04
C PRO A 149 12.84 -3.05 14.86
N GLU A 150 12.99 -4.13 15.60
CA GLU A 150 14.26 -4.49 16.24
C GLU A 150 15.01 -5.51 15.40
N ALA A 151 16.34 -5.41 15.38
CA ALA A 151 17.19 -6.42 14.75
C ALA A 151 17.44 -7.56 15.73
N THR A 152 16.75 -8.68 15.52
CA THR A 152 16.79 -9.86 16.37
C THR A 152 17.48 -11.03 15.68
N VAL A 153 17.92 -12.03 16.44
CA VAL A 153 18.44 -13.29 15.90
C VAL A 153 17.28 -14.19 15.50
N GLU A 154 17.39 -14.85 14.36
CA GLU A 154 16.37 -15.81 13.93
C GLU A 154 16.27 -16.97 14.93
N ILE A 155 15.04 -17.19 15.42
CA ILE A 155 14.71 -18.24 16.39
C ILE A 155 14.13 -19.43 15.63
N GLY A 156 14.63 -20.62 15.91
CA GLY A 156 14.12 -21.89 15.38
C GLY A 156 12.97 -22.46 16.20
N GLU A 157 12.44 -23.58 15.76
CA GLU A 157 11.45 -24.36 16.49
C GLU A 157 12.02 -24.72 17.86
N GLY A 158 11.29 -24.39 18.93
CA GLY A 158 11.74 -24.61 20.31
C GLY A 158 12.42 -23.41 20.97
N GLY A 159 12.36 -22.20 20.37
CA GLY A 159 12.78 -20.94 21.01
C GLY A 159 14.28 -20.75 21.14
N ARG A 160 15.09 -21.50 20.42
CA ARG A 160 16.55 -21.37 20.40
C ARG A 160 17.04 -20.66 19.16
N PRO A 161 18.14 -19.88 19.25
CA PRO A 161 18.76 -19.28 18.07
C PRO A 161 19.09 -20.34 17.02
N LYS A 162 18.75 -20.04 15.77
CA LYS A 162 19.04 -20.90 14.62
C LYS A 162 20.45 -20.65 14.14
N TRP A 163 21.16 -21.72 13.83
CA TRP A 163 22.54 -21.68 13.36
C TRP A 163 22.61 -22.14 11.92
N TYR A 164 23.45 -21.51 11.13
CA TYR A 164 23.69 -21.78 9.71
C TYR A 164 25.15 -21.97 9.45
N VAL A 165 25.47 -22.83 8.50
CA VAL A 165 26.82 -22.98 7.98
C VAL A 165 26.76 -23.08 6.46
N LEU A 166 27.69 -22.40 5.80
CA LEU A 166 27.86 -22.53 4.35
C LEU A 166 28.56 -23.86 4.05
N ARG A 167 28.01 -24.62 3.12
CA ARG A 167 28.57 -25.86 2.62
C ARG A 167 28.59 -25.84 1.09
N GLU A 168 29.75 -26.19 0.55
CA GLU A 168 29.91 -26.42 -0.87
C GLU A 168 29.34 -27.79 -1.24
N ILE A 169 28.38 -27.83 -2.17
CA ILE A 169 27.81 -29.08 -2.68
C ILE A 169 28.03 -29.14 -4.19
N PRO A 170 28.61 -30.22 -4.71
CA PRO A 170 28.71 -30.42 -6.14
C PRO A 170 27.29 -30.70 -6.70
N THR A 171 26.79 -29.83 -7.58
CA THR A 171 25.51 -29.98 -8.25
C THR A 171 25.72 -30.24 -9.73
N VAL A 172 25.10 -31.29 -10.26
CA VAL A 172 25.11 -31.58 -11.70
C VAL A 172 24.16 -30.61 -12.41
N VAL A 173 24.71 -29.72 -13.22
CA VAL A 173 23.92 -28.71 -13.96
C VAL A 173 23.69 -29.06 -15.43
N GLY A 174 24.20 -30.20 -15.88
CA GLY A 174 24.02 -30.68 -17.26
C GLY A 174 25.07 -31.72 -17.63
N THR A 175 25.15 -32.05 -18.93
CA THR A 175 26.13 -33.01 -19.48
C THR A 175 27.04 -32.30 -20.45
N ASN A 176 28.32 -32.55 -20.37
CA ASN A 176 29.31 -32.07 -21.32
C ASN A 176 29.16 -32.76 -22.69
N PRO A 177 29.71 -32.20 -23.79
CA PRO A 177 29.67 -32.83 -25.11
C PRO A 177 30.31 -34.23 -25.19
N ASP A 178 31.16 -34.56 -24.23
CA ASP A 178 31.85 -35.88 -24.09
C ASP A 178 31.01 -36.91 -23.31
N GLY A 179 29.80 -36.54 -22.87
CA GLY A 179 28.93 -37.41 -22.09
C GLY A 179 29.19 -37.40 -20.57
N SER A 180 30.19 -36.66 -20.09
CA SER A 180 30.45 -36.51 -18.65
C SER A 180 29.51 -35.47 -17.99
N ASP A 181 29.25 -35.66 -16.69
CA ASP A 181 28.46 -34.71 -15.92
C ASP A 181 29.18 -33.37 -15.79
N ARG A 182 28.45 -32.28 -16.12
CA ARG A 182 28.91 -30.92 -15.83
C ARG A 182 28.58 -30.55 -14.40
N ILE A 183 29.57 -30.65 -13.53
CA ILE A 183 29.45 -30.37 -12.10
C ILE A 183 29.83 -28.92 -11.83
N VAL A 184 28.95 -28.20 -11.14
CA VAL A 184 29.22 -26.87 -10.59
C VAL A 184 29.13 -26.96 -9.08
N THR A 185 30.14 -26.41 -8.39
CA THR A 185 30.12 -26.32 -6.94
C THR A 185 29.21 -25.14 -6.53
N GLU A 186 28.14 -25.45 -5.85
CA GLU A 186 27.22 -24.46 -5.34
C GLU A 186 27.36 -24.35 -3.82
N THR A 187 27.43 -23.11 -3.32
CA THR A 187 27.48 -22.85 -1.88
C THR A 187 26.09 -22.70 -1.35
N ILE A 188 25.66 -23.64 -0.55
CA ILE A 188 24.32 -23.59 0.09
C ILE A 188 24.43 -23.44 1.60
N GLU A 189 23.44 -22.84 2.19
CA GLU A 189 23.30 -22.77 3.64
C GLU A 189 22.59 -24.02 4.15
N VAL A 190 23.16 -24.64 5.15
CA VAL A 190 22.59 -25.80 5.85
C VAL A 190 22.55 -25.55 7.35
N ASP A 191 21.80 -26.41 8.08
CA ASP A 191 21.77 -26.35 9.54
C ASP A 191 23.17 -26.40 10.13
N GLY A 192 23.54 -25.37 10.85
CA GLY A 192 24.84 -25.22 11.53
C GLY A 192 24.86 -25.78 12.94
N TRP A 193 23.78 -26.45 13.41
CA TRP A 193 23.74 -27.04 14.73
C TRP A 193 24.06 -28.53 14.73
N SER A 194 25.01 -28.96 15.56
CA SER A 194 25.29 -30.38 15.76
C SER A 194 24.44 -30.95 16.91
N SER A 195 23.42 -31.70 16.59
CA SER A 195 22.54 -32.37 17.58
C SER A 195 23.35 -33.37 18.44
N ARG A 196 24.38 -34.06 17.87
CA ARG A 196 25.21 -35.00 18.58
C ARG A 196 26.12 -34.33 19.62
N LYS A 197 26.73 -33.18 19.25
CA LYS A 197 27.67 -32.46 20.12
C LYS A 197 26.99 -31.36 20.94
N ARG A 198 25.71 -31.08 20.68
CA ARG A 198 24.90 -30.00 21.30
C ARG A 198 25.58 -28.63 21.25
N ARG A 199 26.28 -28.35 20.14
CA ARG A 199 27.00 -27.09 19.91
C ARG A 199 26.96 -26.69 18.43
N PRO A 200 27.17 -25.39 18.10
CA PRO A 200 27.36 -24.96 16.72
C PRO A 200 28.52 -25.67 16.05
N LEU A 201 28.40 -25.91 14.75
CA LEU A 201 29.48 -26.41 13.91
C LEU A 201 30.57 -25.33 13.75
N PRO A 202 31.84 -25.69 13.47
CA PRO A 202 32.85 -24.70 13.14
C PRO A 202 32.43 -23.85 11.94
N GLY A 203 32.57 -22.52 12.03
CA GLY A 203 32.14 -21.58 11.01
C GLY A 203 30.63 -21.33 10.95
N ALA A 204 29.85 -21.89 11.89
CA ALA A 204 28.42 -21.61 11.96
C ALA A 204 28.17 -20.18 12.46
N TYR A 205 27.15 -19.55 11.89
CA TYR A 205 26.74 -18.20 12.21
C TYR A 205 25.22 -18.13 12.43
N GLN A 206 24.75 -17.05 13.04
CA GLN A 206 23.35 -16.78 13.26
C GLN A 206 22.89 -15.72 12.28
N ARG A 207 21.72 -15.92 11.67
CA ARG A 207 21.07 -14.89 10.87
C ARG A 207 20.34 -13.92 11.78
N ARG A 208 20.42 -12.65 11.43
CA ARG A 208 19.61 -11.61 12.02
C ARG A 208 18.43 -11.34 11.10
N LYS A 209 17.34 -10.91 11.66
CA LYS A 209 16.14 -10.44 10.96
C LYS A 209 15.55 -9.23 11.66
N PHE A 210 14.80 -8.45 10.97
CA PHE A 210 13.93 -7.46 11.61
C PHE A 210 12.69 -8.14 12.21
N ASP A 211 12.26 -7.65 13.35
CA ASP A 211 11.03 -8.06 14.03
C ASP A 211 10.33 -6.83 14.61
N PRO A 212 9.10 -6.48 14.13
CA PRO A 212 8.38 -7.11 13.02
C PRO A 212 9.08 -6.94 11.65
N ASP A 213 8.66 -7.74 10.66
CA ASP A 213 9.13 -7.62 9.27
C ASP A 213 8.71 -6.25 8.69
N PRO A 214 9.66 -5.38 8.26
CA PRO A 214 9.33 -4.06 7.74
C PRO A 214 8.84 -4.07 6.28
N VAL A 215 9.03 -5.16 5.53
CA VAL A 215 8.74 -5.21 4.09
C VAL A 215 7.30 -4.82 3.75
N PRO A 216 6.25 -5.28 4.46
CA PRO A 216 4.88 -4.84 4.18
C PRO A 216 4.70 -3.32 4.32
N ALA A 217 5.21 -2.72 5.38
CA ALA A 217 5.11 -1.27 5.59
C ALA A 217 5.94 -0.46 4.58
N MET A 218 7.08 -1.02 4.13
CA MET A 218 7.89 -0.42 3.07
C MET A 218 7.18 -0.46 1.71
N VAL A 219 6.41 -1.52 1.41
CA VAL A 219 5.54 -1.58 0.23
C VAL A 219 4.43 -0.53 0.31
N GLU A 220 3.80 -0.36 1.46
CA GLU A 220 2.79 0.70 1.66
C GLU A 220 3.37 2.10 1.46
N ARG A 221 4.61 2.35 1.88
CA ARG A 221 5.33 3.61 1.59
C ARG A 221 5.60 3.80 0.10
N ALA A 222 5.96 2.73 -0.62
CA ALA A 222 6.11 2.78 -2.08
C ALA A 222 4.78 3.13 -2.76
N GLU A 223 3.68 2.51 -2.35
CA GLU A 223 2.34 2.85 -2.83
C GLU A 223 1.98 4.31 -2.53
N TYR A 224 2.36 4.82 -1.36
CA TYR A 224 2.16 6.23 -1.02
C TYR A 224 2.96 7.18 -1.93
N GLU A 225 4.23 6.88 -2.23
CA GLU A 225 5.04 7.69 -3.16
C GLU A 225 4.39 7.77 -4.55
N ILE A 226 3.90 6.63 -5.06
CA ILE A 226 3.20 6.57 -6.35
C ILE A 226 1.90 7.37 -6.29
N PHE A 227 1.12 7.21 -5.23
CA PHE A 227 -0.12 7.94 -5.02
C PHE A 227 0.12 9.46 -4.98
N ALA A 228 1.10 9.92 -4.20
CA ALA A 228 1.45 11.33 -4.10
C ALA A 228 1.89 11.92 -5.46
N ALA A 229 2.69 11.17 -6.22
CA ALA A 229 3.09 11.55 -7.56
C ALA A 229 1.89 11.62 -8.53
N ALA A 230 1.00 10.63 -8.49
CA ALA A 230 -0.23 10.61 -9.29
C ALA A 230 -1.15 11.79 -8.96
N MET A 231 -1.32 12.11 -7.68
CA MET A 231 -2.13 13.26 -7.25
C MET A 231 -1.55 14.59 -7.73
N THR A 232 -0.23 14.73 -7.71
CA THR A 232 0.46 15.91 -8.24
C THR A 232 0.29 16.02 -9.74
N HIS A 233 0.41 14.91 -10.47
CA HIS A 233 0.20 14.85 -11.91
C HIS A 233 -1.25 15.23 -12.26
N LEU A 234 -2.24 14.66 -11.58
CA LEU A 234 -3.66 14.98 -11.78
C LEU A 234 -3.97 16.46 -11.49
N ALA A 235 -3.35 17.05 -10.47
CA ALA A 235 -3.51 18.48 -10.19
C ALA A 235 -3.09 19.34 -11.37
N GLY A 236 -1.98 18.98 -12.02
CA GLY A 236 -1.50 19.68 -13.22
C GLY A 236 -2.39 19.44 -14.44
N ASP A 237 -2.76 18.19 -14.69
CA ASP A 237 -3.54 17.81 -15.87
C ASP A 237 -4.98 18.34 -15.83
N LEU A 238 -5.62 18.32 -14.67
CA LEU A 238 -6.99 18.80 -14.49
C LEU A 238 -7.09 20.33 -14.38
N SER A 239 -5.98 21.02 -14.15
CA SER A 239 -5.96 22.48 -14.02
C SER A 239 -6.39 23.14 -15.34
N GLY A 240 -7.49 23.89 -15.29
CA GLY A 240 -8.05 24.58 -16.46
C GLY A 240 -8.77 23.68 -17.49
N ARG A 241 -8.86 22.37 -17.27
CA ARG A 241 -9.60 21.44 -18.15
C ARG A 241 -11.05 21.21 -17.75
N LEU A 242 -11.40 21.54 -16.52
CA LEU A 242 -12.76 21.39 -15.99
C LEU A 242 -13.57 22.66 -16.27
N GLU A 243 -14.89 22.51 -16.53
CA GLU A 243 -15.76 23.61 -16.90
C GLU A 243 -16.33 24.36 -15.70
N THR A 244 -16.71 23.61 -14.65
CA THR A 244 -17.43 24.17 -13.50
C THR A 244 -16.63 24.10 -12.20
N ILE A 245 -15.58 23.27 -12.18
CA ILE A 245 -14.76 23.03 -10.99
C ILE A 245 -13.38 23.61 -11.21
N GLU A 246 -12.93 24.48 -10.32
CA GLU A 246 -11.55 24.93 -10.25
C GLU A 246 -10.77 24.01 -9.31
N ILE A 247 -9.71 23.37 -9.83
CA ILE A 247 -8.85 22.48 -9.07
C ILE A 247 -7.77 23.28 -8.35
N VAL A 248 -7.67 23.04 -7.06
CA VAL A 248 -6.57 23.50 -6.21
C VAL A 248 -5.73 22.26 -5.85
N ALA A 249 -4.43 22.33 -6.05
CA ALA A 249 -3.52 21.26 -5.70
C ALA A 249 -3.59 20.95 -4.19
N ASP A 250 -3.63 19.67 -3.87
CA ASP A 250 -3.40 19.21 -2.50
C ASP A 250 -1.89 19.18 -2.25
N GLU A 251 -1.49 19.52 -1.04
CA GLU A 251 -0.11 19.36 -0.61
C GLU A 251 0.14 17.90 -0.21
N TRP A 252 0.78 17.15 -1.10
CA TRP A 252 1.20 15.78 -0.87
C TRP A 252 2.73 15.72 -0.76
N PRO A 253 3.31 15.72 0.45
CA PRO A 253 4.76 15.52 0.59
C PRO A 253 5.13 14.15 0.03
N ALA A 254 6.14 14.10 -0.83
CA ALA A 254 6.54 12.85 -1.50
C ALA A 254 6.98 11.77 -0.47
N ARG A 255 7.63 12.19 0.62
CA ARG A 255 8.15 11.30 1.67
C ARG A 255 7.94 11.91 3.06
N PRO A 256 6.73 11.85 3.61
CA PRO A 256 6.42 12.47 4.91
C PRO A 256 7.22 11.88 6.08
N TRP A 257 7.75 10.67 5.94
CA TRP A 257 8.60 10.02 6.94
C TRP A 257 10.05 10.51 6.95
N CYS A 258 10.51 11.20 5.91
CA CYS A 258 11.83 11.82 5.85
C CYS A 258 11.83 13.26 6.39
N GLU A 259 10.66 13.85 6.59
CA GLU A 259 10.54 15.17 7.19
C GLU A 259 10.84 15.09 8.70
N SER A 260 11.56 16.08 9.23
CA SER A 260 11.92 16.11 10.65
C SER A 260 10.69 15.99 11.56
N PRO A 261 10.78 15.26 12.68
CA PRO A 261 9.65 15.04 13.60
C PRO A 261 9.00 16.32 14.13
N ASP A 262 9.70 17.45 14.13
CA ASP A 262 9.18 18.75 14.53
C ASP A 262 8.13 19.33 13.56
N SER A 263 8.20 19.00 12.27
CA SER A 263 7.19 19.44 11.30
C SER A 263 5.91 18.58 11.36
N ALA A 264 6.03 17.32 11.77
CA ALA A 264 4.88 16.41 11.90
C ALA A 264 4.03 16.67 13.16
N GLN A 265 4.64 17.18 14.25
CA GLN A 265 3.93 17.47 15.51
C GLN A 265 3.00 18.69 15.41
N ASN A 266 3.21 19.58 14.44
CA ASN A 266 2.40 20.79 14.30
C ASN A 266 1.15 20.62 13.40
N ARG A 267 0.98 19.47 12.72
CA ARG A 267 -0.28 19.12 12.07
C ARG A 267 -1.18 18.41 13.09
N ARG A 268 -2.03 19.20 13.75
CA ARG A 268 -3.09 18.68 14.64
C ARG A 268 -3.88 17.63 13.85
N THR A 269 -3.67 16.37 14.18
CA THR A 269 -4.59 15.29 13.79
C THR A 269 -5.98 15.70 14.29
N PRO A 270 -7.00 15.80 13.42
CA PRO A 270 -8.34 16.07 13.90
C PRO A 270 -8.71 14.95 14.88
N LYS A 271 -9.07 15.32 16.11
CA LYS A 271 -9.64 14.39 17.09
C LYS A 271 -11.00 13.96 16.56
N ILE A 272 -11.04 12.81 15.88
CA ILE A 272 -12.28 12.23 15.32
C ILE A 272 -13.10 11.46 16.39
N LEU A 273 -12.54 11.26 17.58
CA LEU A 273 -13.27 10.61 18.67
C LEU A 273 -13.68 11.68 19.70
N PRO A 274 -14.97 11.73 20.07
CA PRO A 274 -15.39 12.51 21.23
C PRO A 274 -14.64 11.98 22.44
N ASP A 275 -14.19 12.91 23.28
CA ASP A 275 -13.45 12.62 24.50
C ASP A 275 -14.29 11.75 25.44
N LEU A 276 -14.08 10.44 25.36
CA LEU A 276 -14.82 9.44 26.16
C LEU A 276 -14.49 9.55 27.66
N GLU A 277 -13.44 10.27 28.05
CA GLU A 277 -13.14 10.55 29.45
C GLU A 277 -14.01 11.65 30.04
N ALA A 278 -14.49 12.59 29.22
CA ALA A 278 -15.42 13.63 29.67
C ALA A 278 -16.82 13.07 30.03
N ALA A 279 -17.22 11.97 29.41
CA ALA A 279 -18.52 11.33 29.64
C ALA A 279 -18.59 10.46 30.92
N LYS A 280 -17.45 10.21 31.59
CA LYS A 280 -17.38 9.32 32.78
C LYS A 280 -17.34 10.05 34.13
N ARG A 281 -17.53 11.36 34.17
CA ARG A 281 -17.69 12.05 35.46
C ARG A 281 -19.14 11.88 35.97
N PRO A 282 -19.39 11.09 37.01
CA PRO A 282 -20.71 11.03 37.61
C PRO A 282 -21.02 12.39 38.21
N GLY A 283 -22.16 12.96 37.84
CA GLY A 283 -22.65 14.22 38.36
C GLY A 283 -22.72 14.19 39.88
N GLY A 284 -21.96 15.07 40.52
CA GLY A 284 -22.04 15.29 41.94
C GLY A 284 -23.44 15.77 42.31
N ALA A 285 -24.14 14.99 43.16
CA ALA A 285 -25.44 15.36 43.71
C ALA A 285 -25.34 16.69 44.49
N PRO A 286 -26.33 17.59 44.36
CA PRO A 286 -26.36 18.81 45.13
C PRO A 286 -26.56 18.52 46.64
N LYS A 287 -25.63 18.96 47.46
CA LYS A 287 -25.81 18.96 48.93
C LYS A 287 -26.99 19.85 49.27
N ARG A 288 -28.09 19.27 49.77
CA ARG A 288 -29.12 20.00 50.48
C ARG A 288 -28.51 20.52 51.78
N GLN A 289 -28.53 21.82 51.96
CA GLN A 289 -28.38 22.44 53.27
C GLN A 289 -29.72 22.38 54.00
N LEU A 290 -29.69 21.91 55.25
CA LEU A 290 -30.67 22.13 56.29
C LEU A 290 -30.34 23.42 57.00
#